data_3af309f3ec6faf5fa839c46cbd29ee41
#
_entry.id   3af309f3ec6faf5fa839c46cbd29ee41
#
_cell.length_a   1.000
_cell.length_b   1.000
_cell.length_c   1.000
_cell.angle_alpha   90.00
_cell.angle_beta   90.00
_cell.angle_gamma   90.00
#
_symmetry.space_group_name_H-M   'P 1'
#
loop_
_entity.id
_entity.type
_entity.pdbx_description
1 polymer ?
#
loop_
_entity_poly.entity_id
_entity_poly.type
_entity_poly.pdbx_seq_one_letter_code
_entity_poly.pdbx_strand_id
1 'polypeptide(L)'
;MEIYRKEGITMEQKKRIFSGIQPSGDLTLGSYMGAIKNWVALQDEYECVYCIVDMHAITVRQVPADLRRRSLEQLAQYIACGLDPKKNIMFIQSHVPQHAELSWVWGAIRSSASCRA
;
A
#
# COMPACT_ATOMS: atom_id res chain seq x y z
N MET A 1 -7.29 35.56 12.58
CA MET A 1 -7.26 35.21 11.16
C MET A 1 -8.23 34.06 10.98
N GLU A 2 -9.50 34.41 10.86
CA GLU A 2 -10.65 33.52 10.65
C GLU A 2 -10.93 33.47 9.15
N ILE A 3 -10.64 32.38 8.50
CA ILE A 3 -11.16 32.16 7.15
C ILE A 3 -11.42 30.67 6.94
N TYR A 4 -12.67 30.38 6.55
CA TYR A 4 -13.27 29.13 6.16
C TYR A 4 -13.86 28.24 7.27
N ARG A 5 -14.87 28.79 7.95
CA ARG A 5 -15.98 27.97 8.43
C ARG A 5 -16.98 27.85 7.26
N LYS A 6 -16.86 26.85 6.42
CA LYS A 6 -17.94 26.45 5.51
C LYS A 6 -18.95 25.61 6.30
N GLU A 7 -20.12 26.18 6.42
CA GLU A 7 -21.31 25.59 7.02
C GLU A 7 -21.68 24.27 6.33
N GLY A 8 -21.98 23.25 7.12
CA GLY A 8 -23.05 22.32 6.82
C GLY A 8 -22.82 21.19 5.84
N ILE A 9 -21.67 20.50 5.84
CA ILE A 9 -21.63 19.08 5.47
C ILE A 9 -20.57 18.44 6.36
N THR A 10 -21.00 17.90 7.48
CA THR A 10 -20.21 16.92 8.22
C THR A 10 -20.28 15.63 7.40
N MET A 11 -19.49 15.54 6.35
CA MET A 11 -19.17 14.25 5.77
C MET A 11 -18.35 13.54 6.83
N GLU A 12 -18.95 12.56 7.50
CA GLU A 12 -18.28 11.66 8.40
C GLU A 12 -17.16 11.00 7.59
N GLN A 13 -15.95 11.50 7.75
CA GLN A 13 -14.81 11.08 6.94
C GLN A 13 -14.49 9.64 7.32
N LYS A 14 -14.76 8.70 6.42
CA LYS A 14 -14.46 7.29 6.64
C LYS A 14 -13.00 7.17 7.08
N LYS A 15 -12.76 6.37 8.11
CA LYS A 15 -11.39 6.06 8.54
C LYS A 15 -10.63 5.38 7.42
N ARG A 16 -9.37 5.74 7.23
CA ARG A 16 -8.52 5.18 6.18
C ARG A 16 -7.73 3.99 6.68
N ILE A 17 -7.71 2.92 5.87
CA ILE A 17 -6.88 1.73 6.08
C ILE A 17 -5.82 1.69 4.99
N PHE A 18 -4.57 1.49 5.39
CA PHE A 18 -3.45 1.24 4.49
C PHE A 18 -2.85 -0.13 4.79
N SER A 19 -2.71 -0.96 3.76
CA SER A 19 -2.06 -2.27 3.88
C SER A 19 -1.44 -2.70 2.56
N GLY A 20 -0.61 -3.75 2.59
CA GLY A 20 0.02 -4.24 1.38
C GLY A 20 0.65 -5.62 1.57
N ILE A 21 0.88 -6.31 0.45
CA ILE A 21 1.54 -7.60 0.39
C ILE A 21 2.68 -7.53 -0.63
N GLN A 22 3.78 -8.20 -0.31
CA GLN A 22 4.95 -8.31 -1.18
C GLN A 22 4.68 -9.29 -2.32
N PRO A 23 5.05 -8.97 -3.59
CA PRO A 23 4.88 -9.86 -4.73
C PRO A 23 5.95 -10.94 -4.75
N SER A 24 5.94 -11.84 -3.76
CA SER A 24 6.93 -12.91 -3.59
C SER A 24 6.60 -14.19 -4.34
N GLY A 25 5.49 -14.25 -5.06
CA GLY A 25 5.00 -15.41 -5.81
C GLY A 25 3.48 -15.54 -5.70
N ASP A 26 3.00 -16.78 -5.79
CA ASP A 26 1.58 -17.07 -5.68
C ASP A 26 1.04 -16.72 -4.28
N LEU A 27 -0.22 -16.27 -4.27
CA LEU A 27 -0.90 -15.94 -3.04
C LEU A 27 -1.08 -17.20 -2.18
N THR A 28 -0.53 -17.18 -0.98
CA THR A 28 -0.68 -18.30 -0.06
C THR A 28 -2.05 -18.27 0.63
N LEU A 29 -2.54 -19.44 1.08
CA LEU A 29 -3.76 -19.53 1.87
C LEU A 29 -3.68 -18.64 3.13
N GLY A 30 -2.50 -18.56 3.75
CA GLY A 30 -2.25 -17.68 4.91
C GLY A 30 -2.43 -16.19 4.58
N SER A 31 -1.92 -15.74 3.45
CA SER A 31 -2.10 -14.35 2.99
C SER A 31 -3.55 -14.05 2.64
N TYR A 32 -4.26 -15.00 2.03
CA TYR A 32 -5.69 -14.87 1.74
C TYR A 32 -6.52 -14.77 3.03
N MET A 33 -6.37 -15.71 3.95
CA MET A 33 -7.15 -15.76 5.18
C MET A 33 -6.77 -14.66 6.17
N GLY A 34 -5.49 -14.33 6.26
CA GLY A 34 -4.97 -13.35 7.22
C GLY A 34 -5.14 -11.89 6.79
N ALA A 35 -5.17 -11.63 5.49
CA ALA A 35 -5.23 -10.27 4.96
C ALA A 35 -6.41 -10.05 4.02
N ILE A 36 -6.43 -10.67 2.84
CA ILE A 36 -7.34 -10.30 1.75
C ILE A 36 -8.80 -10.50 2.12
N LYS A 37 -9.16 -11.59 2.78
CA LYS A 37 -10.52 -11.85 3.25
C LYS A 37 -11.03 -10.72 4.16
N ASN A 38 -10.16 -10.20 5.04
CA ASN A 38 -10.49 -9.10 5.93
C ASN A 38 -10.62 -7.79 5.14
N TRP A 39 -9.75 -7.56 4.14
CA TRP A 39 -9.81 -6.38 3.30
C TRP A 39 -11.12 -6.30 2.50
N VAL A 40 -11.57 -7.43 1.95
CA VAL A 40 -12.87 -7.52 1.26
C VAL A 40 -14.03 -7.16 2.19
N ALA A 41 -13.99 -7.60 3.45
CA ALA A 41 -15.02 -7.27 4.43
C ALA A 41 -15.03 -5.78 4.83
N LEU A 42 -13.87 -5.13 4.81
CA LEU A 42 -13.69 -3.74 5.27
C LEU A 42 -13.92 -2.69 4.17
N GLN A 43 -13.91 -3.07 2.90
CA GLN A 43 -13.96 -2.14 1.77
C GLN A 43 -15.22 -1.27 1.69
N ASP A 44 -16.32 -1.67 2.28
CA ASP A 44 -17.57 -0.90 2.29
C ASP A 44 -17.63 0.10 3.45
N GLU A 45 -16.94 -0.20 4.54
CA GLU A 45 -16.96 0.59 5.77
C GLU A 45 -15.84 1.64 5.83
N TYR A 46 -14.68 1.33 5.24
CA TYR A 46 -13.46 2.15 5.32
C TYR A 46 -13.03 2.67 3.94
N GLU A 47 -12.22 3.73 3.95
CA GLU A 47 -11.47 4.16 2.78
C GLU A 47 -10.19 3.32 2.69
N CYS A 48 -10.17 2.34 1.80
CA CYS A 48 -9.10 1.35 1.75
C CYS A 48 -8.07 1.68 0.67
N VAL A 49 -6.80 1.60 1.06
CA VAL A 49 -5.64 1.80 0.19
C VAL A 49 -4.76 0.58 0.28
N TYR A 50 -4.61 -0.15 -0.81
CA TYR A 50 -3.84 -1.38 -0.88
C TYR A 50 -2.65 -1.25 -1.81
N CYS A 51 -1.48 -1.60 -1.29
CA CYS A 51 -0.21 -1.46 -1.97
C CYS A 51 0.39 -2.84 -2.32
N ILE A 52 0.87 -2.99 -3.55
CA ILE A 52 1.77 -4.09 -3.89
C ILE A 52 3.17 -3.59 -3.59
N VAL A 53 3.79 -4.13 -2.53
CA VAL A 53 5.06 -3.62 -2.01
C VAL A 53 6.25 -4.27 -2.71
N ASP A 54 6.39 -3.99 -3.99
CA ASP A 54 7.48 -4.49 -4.84
C ASP A 54 8.86 -3.97 -4.41
N MET A 55 8.92 -2.79 -3.79
CA MET A 55 10.17 -2.25 -3.24
C MET A 55 10.68 -3.06 -2.05
N HIS A 56 9.84 -3.79 -1.32
CA HIS A 56 10.28 -4.75 -0.31
C HIS A 56 10.90 -6.00 -0.93
N ALA A 57 10.44 -6.39 -2.11
CA ALA A 57 10.95 -7.58 -2.80
C ALA A 57 12.42 -7.43 -3.22
N ILE A 58 12.89 -6.21 -3.50
CA ILE A 58 14.28 -5.95 -3.92
C ILE A 58 15.31 -6.05 -2.80
N THR A 59 14.89 -6.30 -1.55
CA THR A 59 15.81 -6.61 -0.45
C THR A 59 16.53 -7.94 -0.66
N VAL A 60 16.02 -8.79 -1.52
CA VAL A 60 16.68 -9.98 -2.04
C VAL A 60 16.79 -9.88 -3.56
N ARG A 61 17.77 -10.58 -4.15
CA ARG A 61 18.01 -10.52 -5.59
C ARG A 61 16.76 -10.98 -6.36
N GLN A 62 16.28 -10.14 -7.27
CA GLN A 62 15.13 -10.40 -8.13
C GLN A 62 15.55 -10.37 -9.60
N VAL A 63 14.82 -11.11 -10.43
CA VAL A 63 14.82 -10.92 -11.89
C VAL A 63 13.78 -9.85 -12.20
N PRO A 64 14.15 -8.70 -12.79
CA PRO A 64 13.24 -7.57 -12.96
C PRO A 64 11.97 -7.90 -13.76
N ALA A 65 12.09 -8.75 -14.78
CA ALA A 65 10.94 -9.18 -15.58
C ALA A 65 9.93 -9.99 -14.75
N ASP A 66 10.42 -10.90 -13.91
CA ASP A 66 9.60 -11.72 -13.02
C ASP A 66 8.92 -10.87 -11.95
N LEU A 67 9.64 -9.91 -11.37
CA LEU A 67 9.08 -9.01 -10.38
C LEU A 67 7.92 -8.19 -10.95
N ARG A 68 8.07 -7.63 -12.16
CA ARG A 68 6.97 -6.92 -12.85
C ARG A 68 5.77 -7.81 -13.11
N ARG A 69 6.01 -9.02 -13.61
CA ARG A 69 4.95 -9.99 -13.87
C ARG A 69 4.20 -10.35 -12.59
N ARG A 70 4.91 -10.71 -11.53
CA ARG A 70 4.34 -11.07 -10.22
C ARG A 70 3.54 -9.91 -9.59
N SER A 71 4.01 -8.67 -9.74
CA SER A 71 3.27 -7.50 -9.24
C SER A 71 1.92 -7.35 -9.93
N LEU A 72 1.85 -7.56 -11.24
CA LEU A 72 0.58 -7.50 -11.99
C LEU A 72 -0.31 -8.70 -11.68
N GLU A 73 0.26 -9.89 -11.57
CA GLU A 73 -0.48 -11.12 -11.19
C GLU A 73 -1.10 -10.97 -9.81
N GLN A 74 -0.37 -10.39 -8.86
CA GLN A 74 -0.88 -10.15 -7.50
C GLN A 74 -2.02 -9.12 -7.49
N LEU A 75 -1.95 -8.07 -8.31
CA LEU A 75 -3.06 -7.14 -8.47
C LEU A 75 -4.30 -7.83 -9.02
N ALA A 76 -4.12 -8.70 -10.03
CA ALA A 76 -5.21 -9.49 -10.58
C ALA A 76 -5.81 -10.45 -9.53
N GLN A 77 -4.97 -11.05 -8.69
CA GLN A 77 -5.41 -11.90 -7.57
C GLN A 77 -6.23 -11.12 -6.53
N TYR A 78 -5.86 -9.88 -6.21
CA TYR A 78 -6.66 -9.03 -5.31
C TYR A 78 -8.08 -8.82 -5.86
N ILE A 79 -8.19 -8.50 -7.14
CA ILE A 79 -9.49 -8.29 -7.81
C ILE A 79 -10.27 -9.61 -7.85
N ALA A 80 -9.62 -10.72 -8.19
CA ALA A 80 -10.25 -12.04 -8.23
C ALA A 80 -10.75 -12.50 -6.85
N CYS A 81 -10.10 -12.08 -5.77
CA CYS A 81 -10.52 -12.37 -4.40
C CYS A 81 -11.68 -11.48 -3.92
N GLY A 82 -12.11 -10.50 -4.72
CA GLY A 82 -13.30 -9.68 -4.43
C GLY A 82 -13.02 -8.23 -4.01
N LEU A 83 -11.78 -7.74 -4.16
CA LEU A 83 -11.49 -6.32 -3.98
C LEU A 83 -11.96 -5.53 -5.21
N ASP A 84 -12.86 -4.58 -5.00
CA ASP A 84 -13.41 -3.74 -6.06
C ASP A 84 -12.47 -2.54 -6.33
N PRO A 85 -11.88 -2.43 -7.54
CA PRO A 85 -10.99 -1.32 -7.90
C PRO A 85 -11.71 0.05 -7.97
N LYS A 86 -13.04 0.06 -8.00
CA LYS A 86 -13.83 1.30 -7.96
C LYS A 86 -14.04 1.82 -6.53
N LYS A 87 -13.96 0.94 -5.53
CA LYS A 87 -14.14 1.28 -4.12
C LYS A 87 -12.81 1.51 -3.41
N ASN A 88 -11.74 0.86 -3.86
CA ASN A 88 -10.45 0.83 -3.21
C ASN A 88 -9.37 1.49 -4.09
N ILE A 89 -8.44 2.16 -3.47
CA ILE A 89 -7.21 2.61 -4.14
C ILE A 89 -6.22 1.44 -4.11
N MET A 90 -5.81 0.98 -5.29
CA MET A 90 -4.80 -0.07 -5.41
C MET A 90 -3.65 0.43 -6.27
N PHE A 91 -2.41 0.23 -5.84
CA PHE A 91 -1.23 0.70 -6.57
C PHE A 91 0.01 -0.16 -6.32
N ILE A 92 0.99 -0.04 -7.21
CA ILE A 92 2.31 -0.64 -7.07
C ILE A 92 3.24 0.40 -6.46
N GLN A 93 3.96 0.05 -5.42
CA GLN A 93 4.76 0.99 -4.61
C GLN A 93 5.82 1.73 -5.43
N SER A 94 6.50 1.05 -6.36
CA SER A 94 7.51 1.67 -7.22
C SER A 94 6.95 2.70 -8.21
N HIS A 95 5.63 2.71 -8.44
CA HIS A 95 4.99 3.73 -9.27
C HIS A 95 4.75 5.05 -8.53
N VAL A 96 5.04 5.11 -7.24
CA VAL A 96 4.94 6.31 -6.41
C VAL A 96 6.34 6.67 -5.90
N PRO A 97 7.14 7.45 -6.67
CA PRO A 97 8.55 7.74 -6.35
C PRO A 97 8.74 8.43 -5.01
N GLN A 98 7.72 9.13 -4.50
CA GLN A 98 7.73 9.80 -3.21
C GLN A 98 8.02 8.84 -2.03
N HIS A 99 7.68 7.56 -2.14
CA HIS A 99 8.03 6.57 -1.13
C HIS A 99 9.55 6.40 -0.99
N ALA A 100 10.27 6.34 -2.12
CA ALA A 100 11.72 6.25 -2.12
C ALA A 100 12.37 7.56 -1.66
N GLU A 101 11.87 8.69 -2.11
CA GLU A 101 12.34 10.03 -1.74
C GLU A 101 12.22 10.25 -0.23
N LEU A 102 11.05 9.95 0.34
CA LEU A 102 10.83 10.07 1.78
C LEU A 102 11.74 9.12 2.56
N SER A 103 11.89 7.89 2.10
CA SER A 103 12.79 6.90 2.72
C SER A 103 14.24 7.39 2.74
N TRP A 104 14.70 8.02 1.66
CA TRP A 104 16.03 8.62 1.59
C TRP A 104 16.21 9.73 2.62
N VAL A 105 15.26 10.66 2.70
CA VAL A 105 15.30 11.77 3.68
C VAL A 105 15.35 11.25 5.12
N TRP A 106 14.52 10.27 5.45
CA TRP A 106 14.52 9.62 6.78
C TRP A 106 15.84 8.92 7.07
N GLY A 107 16.41 8.21 6.09
CA GLY A 107 17.70 7.55 6.19
C GLY A 107 18.84 8.56 6.46
N ALA A 108 18.86 9.67 5.76
CA ALA A 108 19.85 10.73 5.93
C ALA A 108 19.78 11.37 7.32
N ILE A 109 18.58 11.67 7.82
CA ILE A 109 18.37 12.23 9.17
C ILE A 109 18.85 11.27 10.25
N ARG A 110 18.52 9.98 10.10
CA ARG A 110 18.87 8.95 11.09
C ARG A 110 20.37 8.67 11.13
N SER A 111 21.03 8.66 9.98
CA SER A 111 22.49 8.49 9.90
C SER A 111 23.25 9.63 10.59
N SER A 112 22.78 10.87 10.43
CA SER A 112 23.38 12.03 11.08
C SER A 112 23.22 12.02 12.61
N ALA A 113 22.17 11.44 13.13
CA ALA A 113 21.94 11.30 14.57
C ALA A 113 22.87 10.22 15.20
N SER A 114 23.19 9.17 14.46
CA SER A 114 24.08 8.09 14.93
C SER A 114 25.57 8.49 14.96
N CYS A 115 25.99 9.48 14.18
CA CYS A 115 27.39 9.98 14.19
C CYS A 115 27.69 10.97 15.32
N ARG A 116 26.74 11.26 16.21
CA ARG A 116 26.91 12.19 17.35
C ARG A 116 27.02 11.51 18.71
N ALA A 117 27.14 10.18 18.73
CA ALA A 117 27.32 9.42 19.97
C ALA A 117 28.79 9.00 20.16
#